data_c638fef7a024b1b5acf4f687137454e2
#
_entry.id   c638fef7a024b1b5acf4f687137454e2
#
_cell.length_a   1.000
_cell.length_b   1.000
_cell.length_c   1.000
_cell.angle_alpha   90.00
_cell.angle_beta   90.00
_cell.angle_gamma   90.00
#
_symmetry.space_group_name_H-M   'P 1'
#
loop_
_entity.id
_entity.type
_entity.pdbx_description
1 polymer ?
#
loop_
_entity_poly.entity_id
_entity_poly.type
_entity_poly.pdbx_seq_one_letter_code
_entity_poly.pdbx_strand_id
1 'polypeptide(L)'
;VDWLDPSVELLLPGNGSLRLDGMPPTGRLQIRYRSGGEVMAVSGRGRRDLKRLLNEAAMPAFARKRLPLLYCNGELIAVANLPQLSAGRCALNWCAPGC
;
A
#
# COMPACT_ATOMS: atom_id res chain seq x y z
N VAL A 1 4.63 -10.56 -2.99
CA VAL A 1 6.00 -10.25 -3.39
C VAL A 1 6.75 -9.65 -2.21
N ASP A 2 7.88 -10.21 -1.87
CA ASP A 2 8.74 -9.66 -0.81
C ASP A 2 9.52 -8.45 -1.34
N TRP A 3 9.59 -7.40 -0.54
CA TRP A 3 10.37 -6.21 -0.86
C TRP A 3 11.60 -6.19 0.06
N LEU A 4 12.70 -6.74 -0.43
CA LEU A 4 13.89 -6.96 0.39
C LEU A 4 14.66 -5.66 0.67
N ASP A 5 14.64 -4.72 -0.25
CA ASP A 5 15.35 -3.45 -0.09
C ASP A 5 14.42 -2.27 -0.48
N PRO A 6 13.76 -1.65 0.51
CA PRO A 6 12.82 -0.56 0.23
C PRO A 6 13.49 0.75 -0.24
N SER A 7 14.81 0.82 -0.20
CA SER A 7 15.53 1.98 -0.76
C SER A 7 15.62 1.90 -2.28
N VAL A 8 15.30 0.76 -2.87
CA VAL A 8 15.34 0.49 -4.30
C VAL A 8 13.93 0.30 -4.82
N GLU A 9 13.66 0.82 -6.03
CA GLU A 9 12.37 0.64 -6.69
C GLU A 9 12.06 -0.85 -6.87
N LEU A 10 10.81 -1.23 -6.59
CA LEU A 10 10.32 -2.59 -6.78
C LEU A 10 9.53 -2.66 -8.07
N LEU A 11 9.95 -3.54 -8.99
CA LEU A 11 9.21 -3.78 -10.23
C LEU A 11 8.12 -4.83 -9.98
N LEU A 12 6.90 -4.50 -10.42
CA LEU A 12 5.75 -5.40 -10.32
C LEU A 12 5.44 -5.97 -11.69
N PRO A 13 5.62 -7.28 -11.91
CA PRO A 13 5.37 -7.88 -13.23
C PRO A 13 3.96 -7.54 -13.74
N GLY A 14 3.89 -6.89 -14.91
CA GLY A 14 2.62 -6.49 -15.50
C GLY A 14 1.84 -5.41 -14.78
N ASN A 15 2.43 -4.79 -13.74
CA ASN A 15 1.71 -3.82 -12.90
C ASN A 15 2.54 -2.60 -12.51
N GLY A 16 3.57 -2.28 -13.28
CA GLY A 16 4.37 -1.08 -13.05
C GLY A 16 5.43 -1.23 -11.98
N SER A 17 5.64 -0.19 -11.18
CA SER A 17 6.68 -0.17 -10.18
C SER A 17 6.26 0.58 -8.92
N LEU A 18 6.98 0.32 -7.82
CA LEU A 18 6.74 0.96 -6.53
C LEU A 18 7.99 1.62 -6.00
N ARG A 19 7.80 2.74 -5.30
CA ARG A 19 8.85 3.41 -4.56
C ARG A 19 8.31 3.75 -3.17
N LEU A 20 9.17 3.64 -2.18
CA LEU A 20 8.82 3.97 -0.80
C LEU A 20 9.52 5.27 -0.40
N ASP A 21 8.75 6.26 -0.03
CA ASP A 21 9.25 7.54 0.49
C ASP A 21 9.08 7.60 2.00
N GLY A 22 9.94 8.38 2.66
CA GLY A 22 9.92 8.53 4.11
C GLY A 22 10.77 7.49 4.80
N MET A 23 10.47 7.20 6.07
CA MET A 23 11.22 6.23 6.86
C MET A 23 10.68 4.83 6.61
N PRO A 24 11.48 3.92 6.04
CA PRO A 24 11.00 2.55 5.84
C PRO A 24 10.76 1.87 7.20
N PRO A 25 9.67 1.12 7.33
CA PRO A 25 9.39 0.39 8.56
C PRO A 25 10.39 -0.74 8.75
N THR A 26 10.64 -1.09 10.00
CA THR A 26 11.51 -2.22 10.35
C THR A 26 10.70 -3.51 10.32
N GLY A 27 11.17 -4.49 9.57
CA GLY A 27 10.51 -5.78 9.49
C GLY A 27 10.42 -6.29 8.06
N ARG A 28 9.66 -7.37 7.89
CA ARG A 28 9.49 -7.99 6.58
C ARG A 28 8.44 -7.24 5.78
N LEU A 29 8.85 -6.63 4.68
CA LEU A 29 7.97 -5.89 3.79
C LEU A 29 7.47 -6.78 2.67
N GLN A 30 6.17 -6.76 2.43
CA GLN A 30 5.54 -7.51 1.36
C GLN A 30 4.53 -6.64 0.63
N ILE A 31 4.43 -6.83 -0.68
CA ILE A 31 3.38 -6.21 -1.48
C ILE A 31 2.33 -7.28 -1.75
N ARG A 32 1.09 -6.96 -1.43
CA ARG A 32 -0.06 -7.82 -1.68
C ARG A 32 -1.14 -7.01 -2.37
N TYR A 33 -2.10 -7.72 -2.94
CA TYR A 33 -3.25 -7.11 -3.57
C TYR A 33 -4.49 -7.42 -2.75
N ARG A 34 -5.52 -6.65 -2.97
CA ARG A 34 -6.75 -6.76 -2.20
C ARG A 34 -7.44 -8.10 -2.44
N SER A 35 -7.81 -8.80 -1.37
CA SER A 35 -8.60 -10.02 -1.44
C SER A 35 -9.97 -9.88 -0.76
N GLY A 36 -10.16 -8.81 0.01
CA GLY A 36 -11.37 -8.55 0.76
C GLY A 36 -11.16 -8.68 2.27
N GLY A 37 -11.87 -7.88 3.04
CA GLY A 37 -11.81 -7.94 4.50
C GLY A 37 -10.57 -7.34 5.16
N GLU A 38 -9.72 -6.67 4.40
CA GLU A 38 -8.53 -6.03 4.96
C GLU A 38 -8.91 -4.95 5.97
N VAL A 39 -8.15 -4.89 7.06
CA VAL A 39 -8.29 -3.87 8.10
C VAL A 39 -6.95 -3.19 8.28
N MET A 40 -6.97 -1.88 8.44
CA MET A 40 -5.76 -1.08 8.52
C MET A 40 -5.81 -0.13 9.71
N ALA A 41 -4.71 -0.03 10.46
CA ALA A 41 -4.55 1.00 11.46
C ALA A 41 -4.08 2.27 10.75
N VAL A 42 -4.88 3.33 10.82
CA VAL A 42 -4.55 4.62 10.21
C VAL A 42 -4.12 5.57 11.30
N SER A 43 -2.97 6.22 11.08
CA SER A 43 -2.43 7.17 12.05
C SER A 43 -3.46 8.25 12.41
N GLY A 44 -3.77 8.38 13.70
CA GLY A 44 -4.75 9.35 14.19
C GLY A 44 -6.22 8.95 14.04
N ARG A 45 -6.52 7.81 13.40
CA ARG A 45 -7.90 7.39 13.15
C ARG A 45 -8.25 6.01 13.73
N GLY A 46 -7.25 5.23 14.19
CA GLY A 46 -7.45 3.88 14.69
C GLY A 46 -7.66 2.88 13.56
N ARG A 47 -8.20 1.71 13.92
CA ARG A 47 -8.40 0.64 12.93
C ARG A 47 -9.65 0.90 12.10
N ARG A 48 -9.51 0.73 10.78
CA ARG A 48 -10.59 0.97 9.82
C ARG A 48 -10.60 -0.15 8.77
N ASP A 49 -11.79 -0.46 8.27
CA ASP A 49 -11.97 -1.37 7.14
C ASP A 49 -11.43 -0.70 5.87
N LEU A 50 -10.55 -1.40 5.15
CA LEU A 50 -9.93 -0.87 3.95
C LEU A 50 -10.98 -0.52 2.88
N LYS A 51 -12.00 -1.34 2.71
CA LYS A 51 -13.08 -1.06 1.76
C LYS A 51 -13.69 0.32 2.01
N ARG A 52 -13.94 0.65 3.29
CA ARG A 52 -14.50 1.93 3.68
C ARG A 52 -13.54 3.08 3.38
N LEU A 53 -12.25 2.88 3.67
CA LEU A 53 -11.23 3.89 3.40
C LEU A 53 -11.12 4.18 1.89
N LEU A 54 -11.18 3.14 1.06
CA LEU A 54 -11.13 3.32 -0.39
C LEU A 54 -12.38 4.02 -0.92
N ASN A 55 -13.55 3.77 -0.32
CA ASN A 55 -14.77 4.48 -0.66
C ASN A 55 -14.65 5.97 -0.31
N GLU A 56 -14.11 6.30 0.86
CA GLU A 56 -13.87 7.68 1.27
C GLU A 56 -12.91 8.40 0.33
N ALA A 57 -11.91 7.67 -0.20
CA ALA A 57 -10.93 8.21 -1.14
C ALA A 57 -11.45 8.26 -2.58
N ALA A 58 -12.70 7.84 -2.80
CA ALA A 58 -13.34 7.81 -4.12
C ALA A 58 -12.57 6.94 -5.13
N MET A 59 -11.90 5.89 -4.67
CA MET A 59 -11.16 4.97 -5.53
C MET A 59 -12.12 4.10 -6.35
N PRO A 60 -12.06 4.13 -7.69
CA PRO A 60 -12.93 3.29 -8.51
C PRO A 60 -12.70 1.79 -8.28
N ALA A 61 -13.76 1.00 -8.39
CA ALA A 61 -13.67 -0.44 -8.15
C ALA A 61 -12.67 -1.14 -9.07
N PHE A 62 -12.59 -0.73 -10.34
CA PHE A 62 -11.66 -1.35 -11.29
C PHE A 62 -10.19 -1.08 -10.96
N ALA A 63 -9.89 0.04 -10.29
CA ALA A 63 -8.54 0.37 -9.89
C ALA A 63 -8.09 -0.39 -8.64
N ARG A 64 -9.05 -0.80 -7.80
CA ARG A 64 -8.74 -1.47 -6.52
C ARG A 64 -8.10 -2.83 -6.70
N LYS A 65 -8.41 -3.54 -7.77
CA LYS A 65 -7.87 -4.88 -8.03
C LYS A 65 -6.37 -4.89 -8.26
N ARG A 66 -5.83 -3.80 -8.80
CA ARG A 66 -4.41 -3.69 -9.13
C ARG A 66 -3.65 -2.82 -8.13
N LEU A 67 -4.33 -2.25 -7.18
CA LEU A 67 -3.75 -1.34 -6.18
C LEU A 67 -2.82 -2.10 -5.25
N PRO A 68 -1.52 -1.78 -5.25
CA PRO A 68 -0.58 -2.42 -4.34
C PRO A 68 -0.81 -2.00 -2.89
N LEU A 69 -0.68 -2.97 -1.98
CA LEU A 69 -0.80 -2.75 -0.55
C LEU A 69 0.52 -3.15 0.10
N LEU A 70 1.04 -2.31 0.99
CA LEU A 70 2.28 -2.60 1.70
C LEU A 70 1.97 -3.22 3.05
N TYR A 71 2.51 -4.42 3.25
CA TYR A 71 2.42 -5.14 4.52
C TYR A 71 3.78 -5.19 5.19
N CYS A 72 3.80 -5.00 6.50
CA CYS A 72 4.99 -5.16 7.32
C CYS A 72 4.70 -6.20 8.39
N ASN A 73 5.45 -7.31 8.38
CA ASN A 73 5.25 -8.42 9.32
C ASN A 73 3.79 -8.92 9.32
N GLY A 74 3.17 -8.95 8.13
CA GLY A 74 1.79 -9.42 7.99
C GLY A 74 0.70 -8.40 8.29
N GLU A 75 1.07 -7.18 8.63
CA GLU A 75 0.11 -6.10 8.94
C GLU A 75 0.10 -5.06 7.82
N LEU A 76 -1.08 -4.69 7.37
CA LEU A 76 -1.26 -3.65 6.34
C LEU A 76 -0.90 -2.28 6.91
N ILE A 77 0.10 -1.62 6.33
CA ILE A 77 0.61 -0.35 6.84
C ILE A 77 0.50 0.82 5.86
N ALA A 78 0.36 0.57 4.57
CA ALA A 78 0.26 1.65 3.60
C ALA A 78 -0.48 1.19 2.34
N VAL A 79 -1.11 2.16 1.68
CA VAL A 79 -1.84 1.95 0.43
C VAL A 79 -1.19 2.82 -0.64
N ALA A 80 -0.96 2.25 -1.82
CA ALA A 80 -0.29 2.95 -2.91
C ALA A 80 -1.06 4.21 -3.32
N ASN A 81 -0.32 5.31 -3.49
CA ASN A 81 -0.83 6.61 -3.95
C ASN A 81 -1.89 7.25 -3.04
N LEU A 82 -2.03 6.74 -1.83
CA LEU A 82 -2.93 7.31 -0.83
C LEU A 82 -2.14 7.57 0.46
N PRO A 83 -1.30 8.61 0.49
CA PRO A 83 -0.44 8.86 1.64
C PRO A 83 -1.19 9.12 2.94
N GLN A 84 -2.43 9.56 2.88
CA GLN A 84 -3.28 9.73 4.05
C GLN A 84 -3.68 8.39 4.69
N LEU A 85 -3.57 7.29 3.94
CA LEU A 85 -3.84 5.94 4.45
C LEU A 85 -2.52 5.26 4.76
N SER A 86 -1.93 5.61 5.90
CA SER A 86 -0.67 5.05 6.34
C SER A 86 -0.68 4.90 7.86
N ALA A 87 -0.10 3.80 8.33
CA ALA A 87 0.08 3.54 9.76
C ALA A 87 1.41 4.07 10.28
N GLY A 88 2.26 4.62 9.42
CA GLY A 88 3.60 5.04 9.79
C GLY A 88 4.03 6.31 9.07
N ARG A 89 5.36 6.51 8.99
CA ARG A 89 5.96 7.70 8.41
C ARG A 89 6.46 7.46 6.99
N CYS A 90 5.86 6.55 6.27
CA CYS A 90 6.23 6.25 4.90
C CYS A 90 5.04 6.44 3.97
N ALA A 91 5.35 6.68 2.71
CA ALA A 91 4.33 6.78 1.66
C ALA A 91 4.72 5.85 0.53
N LEU A 92 3.75 5.09 0.03
CA LEU A 92 3.95 4.16 -1.05
C LEU A 92 3.52 4.82 -2.36
N ASN A 93 4.48 4.97 -3.27
CA ASN A 93 4.22 5.59 -4.58
C ASN A 93 4.23 4.52 -5.66
N TRP A 94 3.17 4.46 -6.43
CA TRP A 94 2.97 3.46 -7.47
C TRP A 94 2.89 4.14 -8.83
N CYS A 95 3.75 3.69 -9.74
CA CYS A 95 3.67 4.05 -11.14
C CYS A 95 3.05 2.87 -11.88
N ALA A 96 1.78 3.00 -12.24
CA ALA A 96 1.04 1.94 -12.93
C ALA A 96 1.55 1.75 -14.36
N PRO A 97 1.26 0.60 -15.01
CA PRO A 97 1.64 0.38 -16.41
C PRO A 97 1.08 1.50 -17.28
N GLY A 98 1.91 2.02 -18.18
CA GLY A 98 1.52 3.13 -19.05
C GLY A 98 1.65 4.52 -18.41
N CYS A 99 2.14 4.58 -17.19
CA CYS A 99 2.37 5.82 -16.47
C CYS A 99 3.51 6.64 -17.08
#